data_3d8240b798e26fea4c859d83df412742
#
_entry.id   3d8240b798e26fea4c859d83df412742
#
_cell.length_a   1.000
_cell.length_b   1.000
_cell.length_c   1.000
_cell.angle_alpha   90.00
_cell.angle_beta   90.00
_cell.angle_gamma   90.00
#
_symmetry.space_group_name_H-M   'P 1'
#
loop_
_entity.id
_entity.type
_entity.pdbx_description
1 polymer ?
#
loop_
_entity_poly.entity_id
_entity_poly.type
_entity_poly.pdbx_seq_one_letter_code
_entity_poly.pdbx_strand_id
1 'polypeptide(L)'
;MEHPGKIQSVENAFQIIEFIRDQGSANLTTIADEIGLSESTTHYHLSTLKSHNVVDKRGNQYHLGYQLLEYGGIVKSRTQLYTYAKPHMDRIAIETDLAVYLGIEDQREIVHIASISMEETSIIGDHDGKRTEFHSAALGKAILAFLPEEEVQEILVDLDFPEFTDKTITNPDDLREYLDTVVDQGYAINDEEDFRGWKGIAVPILSRDGVEGAISVAGPKSKINNQQESIVQLLKESRDEIELNYNVEQ
;
A
#
# COMPACT_ATOMS: atom_id res chain seq x y z
N MET A 1 -24.65 -1.74 9.26
CA MET A 1 -24.84 -2.17 10.67
C MET A 1 -24.07 -1.18 11.55
N GLU A 2 -24.74 -0.51 12.50
CA GLU A 2 -24.03 0.31 13.48
C GLU A 2 -23.15 -0.61 14.33
N HIS A 3 -21.84 -0.42 14.30
CA HIS A 3 -20.92 -1.09 15.23
C HIS A 3 -21.14 -0.49 16.62
N PRO A 4 -21.61 -1.29 17.60
CA PRO A 4 -21.78 -0.80 18.97
C PRO A 4 -20.42 -0.46 19.57
N GLY A 5 -20.19 0.82 19.87
CA GLY A 5 -18.98 1.28 20.55
C GLY A 5 -18.18 2.38 19.85
N LYS A 6 -18.57 2.85 18.67
CA LYS A 6 -17.91 3.98 18.02
C LYS A 6 -18.25 5.31 18.68
N ILE A 7 -17.24 6.14 18.96
CA ILE A 7 -17.40 7.49 19.50
C ILE A 7 -17.49 8.46 18.32
N GLN A 8 -18.67 9.03 18.10
CA GLN A 8 -18.96 9.89 16.95
C GLN A 8 -17.97 11.04 16.77
N SER A 9 -17.50 11.65 17.85
CA SER A 9 -16.53 12.74 17.77
C SER A 9 -15.14 12.27 17.26
N VAL A 10 -14.78 11.01 17.50
CA VAL A 10 -13.54 10.41 16.97
C VAL A 10 -13.72 10.09 15.50
N GLU A 11 -14.84 9.48 15.11
CA GLU A 11 -15.18 9.24 13.69
C GLU A 11 -15.13 10.54 12.87
N ASN A 12 -15.78 11.60 13.36
CA ASN A 12 -15.76 12.90 12.70
C ASN A 12 -14.33 13.46 12.53
N ALA A 13 -13.46 13.26 13.52
CA ALA A 13 -12.08 13.71 13.44
C ALA A 13 -11.29 12.96 12.35
N PHE A 14 -11.49 11.64 12.22
CA PHE A 14 -10.88 10.85 11.13
C PHE A 14 -11.44 11.23 9.77
N GLN A 15 -12.75 11.41 9.62
CA GLN A 15 -13.36 11.88 8.37
C GLN A 15 -12.78 13.23 7.91
N ILE A 16 -12.52 14.15 8.84
CA ILE A 16 -11.85 15.43 8.53
C ILE A 16 -10.43 15.19 8.01
N ILE A 17 -9.66 14.32 8.66
CA ILE A 17 -8.28 13.97 8.25
C ILE A 17 -8.29 13.36 6.85
N GLU A 18 -9.17 12.39 6.60
CA GLU A 18 -9.32 11.70 5.32
C GLU A 18 -9.71 12.67 4.20
N PHE A 19 -10.70 13.53 4.45
CA PHE A 19 -11.11 14.53 3.49
C PHE A 19 -9.97 15.51 3.13
N ILE A 20 -9.21 15.99 4.13
CA ILE A 20 -8.05 16.86 3.87
C ILE A 20 -6.96 16.10 3.10
N ARG A 21 -6.74 14.79 3.39
CA ARG A 21 -5.83 13.93 2.63
C ARG A 21 -6.19 13.91 1.15
N ASP A 22 -7.46 13.64 0.85
CA ASP A 22 -7.93 13.42 -0.52
C ASP A 22 -7.94 14.72 -1.35
N GLN A 23 -8.23 15.85 -0.70
CA GLN A 23 -8.23 17.18 -1.34
C GLN A 23 -6.85 17.86 -1.32
N GLY A 24 -5.87 17.35 -0.56
CA GLY A 24 -4.59 18.02 -0.31
C GLY A 24 -4.71 19.22 0.65
N SER A 25 -5.80 19.97 0.59
CA SER A 25 -6.18 21.04 1.53
C SER A 25 -7.65 21.44 1.36
N ALA A 26 -8.26 21.96 2.43
CA ALA A 26 -9.64 22.45 2.37
C ALA A 26 -9.88 23.60 3.38
N ASN A 27 -10.85 24.46 3.12
CA ASN A 27 -11.30 25.47 4.08
C ASN A 27 -12.38 24.92 5.02
N LEU A 28 -12.67 25.66 6.09
CA LEU A 28 -13.63 25.24 7.12
C LEU A 28 -15.02 24.92 6.55
N THR A 29 -15.56 25.79 5.69
CA THR A 29 -16.90 25.64 5.14
C THR A 29 -16.99 24.39 4.26
N THR A 30 -16.02 24.17 3.38
CA THR A 30 -15.97 22.99 2.51
C THR A 30 -15.90 21.70 3.33
N ILE A 31 -15.08 21.66 4.41
CA ILE A 31 -15.01 20.49 5.30
C ILE A 31 -16.34 20.26 6.01
N ALA A 32 -16.98 21.32 6.52
CA ALA A 32 -18.24 21.22 7.23
C ALA A 32 -19.36 20.68 6.34
N ASP A 33 -19.46 21.19 5.12
CA ASP A 33 -20.47 20.79 4.13
C ASP A 33 -20.31 19.32 3.74
N GLU A 34 -19.05 18.88 3.46
CA GLU A 34 -18.77 17.50 3.02
C GLU A 34 -19.08 16.47 4.13
N ILE A 35 -18.69 16.78 5.38
CA ILE A 35 -18.85 15.85 6.50
C ILE A 35 -20.26 15.94 7.13
N GLY A 36 -21.07 16.93 6.70
CA GLY A 36 -22.42 17.14 7.21
C GLY A 36 -22.47 17.68 8.64
N LEU A 37 -21.44 18.44 9.05
CA LEU A 37 -21.37 19.07 10.37
C LEU A 37 -21.62 20.58 10.28
N SER A 38 -22.05 21.19 11.40
CA SER A 38 -22.06 22.65 11.47
C SER A 38 -20.64 23.22 11.44
N GLU A 39 -20.43 24.41 10.86
CA GLU A 39 -19.12 25.10 10.89
C GLU A 39 -18.57 25.24 12.31
N SER A 40 -19.43 25.49 13.30
CA SER A 40 -19.03 25.57 14.70
C SER A 40 -18.45 24.24 15.21
N THR A 41 -19.11 23.11 14.92
CA THR A 41 -18.66 21.78 15.31
C THR A 41 -17.36 21.42 14.60
N THR A 42 -17.29 21.65 13.29
CA THR A 42 -16.09 21.44 12.49
C THR A 42 -14.92 22.26 12.99
N HIS A 43 -15.15 23.52 13.38
CA HIS A 43 -14.13 24.38 13.98
C HIS A 43 -13.57 23.80 15.28
N TYR A 44 -14.40 23.21 16.15
CA TYR A 44 -13.91 22.56 17.38
C TYR A 44 -13.03 21.35 17.08
N HIS A 45 -13.43 20.49 16.13
CA HIS A 45 -12.60 19.36 15.70
C HIS A 45 -11.27 19.83 15.13
N LEU A 46 -11.27 20.77 14.19
CA LEU A 46 -10.06 21.33 13.58
C LEU A 46 -9.16 22.02 14.62
N SER A 47 -9.73 22.70 15.61
CA SER A 47 -8.97 23.31 16.71
C SER A 47 -8.25 22.26 17.54
N THR A 48 -8.94 21.14 17.85
CA THR A 48 -8.36 20.01 18.59
C THR A 48 -7.26 19.35 17.77
N LEU A 49 -7.53 18.98 16.50
CA LEU A 49 -6.55 18.36 15.61
C LEU A 49 -5.30 19.25 15.43
N LYS A 50 -5.51 20.58 15.33
CA LYS A 50 -4.42 21.55 15.26
C LYS A 50 -3.60 21.61 16.56
N SER A 51 -4.24 21.55 17.73
CA SER A 51 -3.53 21.55 19.02
C SER A 51 -2.61 20.32 19.20
N HIS A 52 -2.90 19.23 18.48
CA HIS A 52 -2.08 18.02 18.39
C HIS A 52 -1.17 17.98 17.16
N ASN A 53 -1.06 19.07 16.38
CA ASN A 53 -0.26 19.14 15.14
C ASN A 53 -0.62 18.08 14.07
N VAL A 54 -1.81 17.47 14.17
CA VAL A 54 -2.35 16.52 13.17
C VAL A 54 -2.85 17.25 11.94
N VAL A 55 -3.33 18.48 12.14
CA VAL A 55 -3.74 19.42 11.08
C VAL A 55 -3.02 20.75 11.27
N ASP A 56 -2.58 21.37 10.19
CA ASP A 56 -2.02 22.74 10.15
C ASP A 56 -2.94 23.68 9.40
N LYS A 57 -2.89 24.99 9.72
CA LYS A 57 -3.67 26.02 9.05
C LYS A 57 -2.76 27.05 8.40
N ARG A 58 -2.87 27.19 7.07
CA ARG A 58 -2.13 28.16 6.28
C ARG A 58 -3.12 29.09 5.57
N GLY A 59 -3.18 30.34 6.01
CA GLY A 59 -4.22 31.27 5.55
C GLY A 59 -5.62 30.80 5.93
N ASN A 60 -6.46 30.50 4.95
CA ASN A 60 -7.81 29.96 5.14
C ASN A 60 -7.92 28.45 4.86
N GLN A 61 -6.81 27.77 4.56
CA GLN A 61 -6.77 26.34 4.22
C GLN A 61 -6.20 25.53 5.37
N TYR A 62 -6.78 24.35 5.60
CA TYR A 62 -6.28 23.31 6.51
C TYR A 62 -5.55 22.25 5.69
N HIS A 63 -4.41 21.78 6.19
CA HIS A 63 -3.54 20.76 5.60
C HIS A 63 -3.26 19.69 6.64
N LEU A 64 -2.86 18.49 6.20
CA LEU A 64 -2.31 17.49 7.13
C LEU A 64 -1.02 18.02 7.78
N GLY A 65 -0.89 17.78 9.07
CA GLY A 65 0.25 18.21 9.88
C GLY A 65 1.36 17.17 9.95
N TYR A 66 2.58 17.62 10.25
CA TYR A 66 3.77 16.75 10.31
C TYR A 66 3.76 15.74 11.46
N GLN A 67 2.85 15.85 12.44
CA GLN A 67 2.69 14.82 13.49
C GLN A 67 2.34 13.45 12.91
N LEU A 68 1.60 13.40 11.80
CA LEU A 68 1.28 12.16 11.11
C LEU A 68 2.54 11.49 10.54
N LEU A 69 3.51 12.27 10.06
CA LEU A 69 4.79 11.75 9.58
C LEU A 69 5.62 11.12 10.71
N GLU A 70 5.61 11.72 11.91
CA GLU A 70 6.27 11.16 13.09
C GLU A 70 5.65 9.81 13.47
N TYR A 71 4.32 9.73 13.54
CA TYR A 71 3.63 8.47 13.85
C TYR A 71 3.91 7.39 12.80
N GLY A 72 3.81 7.72 11.53
CA GLY A 72 4.13 6.80 10.43
C GLY A 72 5.59 6.35 10.45
N GLY A 73 6.53 7.27 10.73
CA GLY A 73 7.95 6.97 10.87
C GLY A 73 8.24 5.96 12.00
N ILE A 74 7.56 6.11 13.16
CA ILE A 74 7.67 5.17 14.28
C ILE A 74 7.12 3.78 13.88
N VAL A 75 5.94 3.72 13.26
CA VAL A 75 5.35 2.46 12.79
C VAL A 75 6.31 1.77 11.83
N LYS A 76 6.76 2.48 10.80
CA LYS A 76 7.69 1.97 9.78
C LYS A 76 9.00 1.46 10.39
N SER A 77 9.61 2.21 11.32
CA SER A 77 10.88 1.84 11.94
C SER A 77 10.82 0.60 12.84
N ARG A 78 9.62 0.26 13.33
CA ARG A 78 9.39 -0.95 14.14
C ARG A 78 9.12 -2.20 13.29
N THR A 79 8.91 -2.04 11.99
CA THR A 79 8.67 -3.16 11.08
C THR A 79 10.03 -3.76 10.69
N GLN A 80 10.36 -4.92 11.27
CA GLN A 80 11.64 -5.59 11.02
C GLN A 80 11.88 -5.84 9.52
N LEU A 81 10.85 -6.29 8.80
CA LEU A 81 10.92 -6.51 7.37
C LEU A 81 11.47 -5.29 6.61
N TYR A 82 11.04 -4.07 6.98
CA TYR A 82 11.55 -2.85 6.38
C TYR A 82 13.07 -2.69 6.60
N THR A 83 13.55 -3.00 7.79
CA THR A 83 14.98 -2.86 8.13
C THR A 83 15.86 -3.73 7.23
N TYR A 84 15.45 -4.97 6.98
CA TYR A 84 16.19 -5.89 6.11
C TYR A 84 15.97 -5.60 4.62
N ALA A 85 14.77 -5.23 4.21
CA ALA A 85 14.45 -4.98 2.81
C ALA A 85 15.04 -3.67 2.27
N LYS A 86 15.20 -2.63 3.10
CA LYS A 86 15.61 -1.28 2.66
C LYS A 86 16.90 -1.23 1.82
N PRO A 87 18.03 -1.90 2.21
CA PRO A 87 19.23 -1.91 1.36
C PRO A 87 19.00 -2.55 -0.01
N HIS A 88 18.17 -3.60 -0.05
CA HIS A 88 17.81 -4.29 -1.30
C HIS A 88 16.90 -3.43 -2.18
N MET A 89 15.94 -2.73 -1.60
CA MET A 89 15.11 -1.77 -2.32
C MET A 89 15.95 -0.70 -3.00
N ASP A 90 16.94 -0.13 -2.30
CA ASP A 90 17.85 0.88 -2.85
C ASP A 90 18.65 0.31 -4.03
N ARG A 91 19.19 -0.91 -3.88
CA ARG A 91 19.92 -1.60 -4.94
C ARG A 91 19.04 -1.83 -6.17
N ILE A 92 17.84 -2.37 -5.98
CA ILE A 92 16.89 -2.65 -7.06
C ILE A 92 16.51 -1.37 -7.79
N ALA A 93 16.21 -0.28 -7.08
CA ALA A 93 15.84 0.99 -7.69
C ALA A 93 16.97 1.54 -8.56
N ILE A 94 18.22 1.47 -8.10
CA ILE A 94 19.41 1.93 -8.85
C ILE A 94 19.66 1.06 -10.09
N GLU A 95 19.57 -0.26 -9.97
CA GLU A 95 19.88 -1.19 -11.05
C GLU A 95 18.80 -1.21 -12.13
N THR A 96 17.52 -1.02 -11.76
CA THR A 96 16.40 -1.11 -12.71
C THR A 96 15.93 0.24 -13.22
N ASP A 97 16.23 1.33 -12.50
CA ASP A 97 15.64 2.66 -12.69
C ASP A 97 14.10 2.61 -12.73
N LEU A 98 13.51 1.81 -11.82
CA LEU A 98 12.08 1.61 -11.64
C LEU A 98 11.66 1.95 -10.21
N ALA A 99 10.37 2.17 -10.00
CA ALA A 99 9.82 2.29 -8.67
C ALA A 99 9.86 0.93 -7.94
N VAL A 100 10.22 0.95 -6.65
CA VAL A 100 10.33 -0.24 -5.79
C VAL A 100 9.41 -0.08 -4.59
N TYR A 101 8.66 -1.11 -4.29
CA TYR A 101 7.70 -1.11 -3.18
C TYR A 101 7.92 -2.31 -2.28
N LEU A 102 7.72 -2.08 -0.99
CA LEU A 102 7.63 -3.12 0.03
C LEU A 102 6.24 -3.08 0.63
N GLY A 103 5.50 -4.17 0.54
CA GLY A 103 4.13 -4.29 1.05
C GLY A 103 3.99 -5.41 2.05
N ILE A 104 3.05 -5.23 2.97
CA ILE A 104 2.59 -6.24 3.93
C ILE A 104 1.07 -6.35 3.86
N GLU A 105 0.53 -7.46 4.32
CA GLU A 105 -0.89 -7.58 4.64
C GLU A 105 -1.16 -6.93 6.00
N ASP A 106 -2.17 -6.09 6.09
CA ASP A 106 -2.69 -5.51 7.33
C ASP A 106 -4.20 -5.30 7.24
N GLN A 107 -4.95 -5.96 8.09
CA GLN A 107 -6.42 -5.88 8.15
C GLN A 107 -7.13 -6.16 6.82
N ARG A 108 -6.67 -7.18 6.09
CA ARG A 108 -7.19 -7.60 4.78
C ARG A 108 -7.01 -6.57 3.66
N GLU A 109 -5.96 -5.80 3.75
CA GLU A 109 -5.51 -4.89 2.69
C GLU A 109 -3.99 -4.98 2.54
N ILE A 110 -3.46 -4.58 1.41
CA ILE A 110 -2.03 -4.45 1.22
C ILE A 110 -1.59 -3.04 1.57
N VAL A 111 -0.68 -2.91 2.52
CA VAL A 111 -0.10 -1.63 2.92
C VAL A 111 1.32 -1.51 2.36
N HIS A 112 1.58 -0.46 1.60
CA HIS A 112 2.94 -0.11 1.18
C HIS A 112 3.70 0.50 2.36
N ILE A 113 4.52 -0.28 3.05
CA ILE A 113 5.31 0.22 4.19
C ILE A 113 6.53 1.02 3.75
N ALA A 114 6.99 0.85 2.51
CA ALA A 114 8.03 1.66 1.91
C ALA A 114 7.89 1.72 0.40
N SER A 115 8.22 2.89 -0.15
CA SER A 115 8.31 3.13 -1.58
C SER A 115 9.60 3.88 -1.93
N ILE A 116 10.21 3.54 -3.05
CA ILE A 116 11.30 4.29 -3.68
C ILE A 116 10.84 4.58 -5.09
N SER A 117 10.58 5.84 -5.39
CA SER A 117 10.18 6.29 -6.72
C SER A 117 11.32 7.03 -7.38
N MET A 118 11.60 6.68 -8.65
CA MET A 118 12.44 7.50 -9.52
C MET A 118 11.55 8.54 -10.21
N GLU A 119 12.08 9.72 -10.53
CA GLU A 119 11.29 10.86 -11.05
C GLU A 119 10.37 10.50 -12.23
N GLU A 120 10.83 9.60 -13.13
CA GLU A 120 10.06 9.19 -14.30
C GLU A 120 9.08 8.04 -14.04
N THR A 121 9.14 7.41 -12.88
CA THR A 121 8.32 6.24 -12.51
C THR A 121 7.40 6.50 -11.33
N SER A 122 7.31 7.75 -10.86
CA SER A 122 6.40 8.13 -9.78
C SER A 122 4.95 8.14 -10.26
N ILE A 123 4.11 7.29 -9.66
CA ILE A 123 2.65 7.38 -9.83
C ILE A 123 2.14 8.50 -8.93
N ILE A 124 1.31 9.38 -9.48
CA ILE A 124 0.67 10.45 -8.69
C ILE A 124 -0.14 9.80 -7.55
N GLY A 125 0.13 10.23 -6.31
CA GLY A 125 -0.53 9.69 -5.11
C GLY A 125 0.16 8.47 -4.51
N ASP A 126 1.38 8.15 -4.93
CA ASP A 126 2.17 7.08 -4.34
C ASP A 126 2.91 7.56 -3.09
N HIS A 127 2.74 6.86 -1.98
CA HIS A 127 3.36 7.21 -0.70
C HIS A 127 3.40 6.00 0.25
N ASP A 128 4.26 6.05 1.24
CA ASP A 128 4.26 5.09 2.35
C ASP A 128 2.92 5.14 3.10
N GLY A 129 2.39 3.99 3.46
CA GLY A 129 1.07 3.83 4.06
C GLY A 129 -0.09 3.75 3.06
N LYS A 130 0.17 3.84 1.75
CA LYS A 130 -0.86 3.62 0.71
C LYS A 130 -1.38 2.19 0.82
N ARG A 131 -2.70 2.05 0.67
CA ARG A 131 -3.36 0.76 0.57
C ARG A 131 -3.68 0.42 -0.87
N THR A 132 -3.57 -0.84 -1.24
CA THR A 132 -3.86 -1.36 -2.58
C THR A 132 -4.59 -2.69 -2.50
N GLU A 133 -5.28 -3.02 -3.59
CA GLU A 133 -6.07 -4.24 -3.71
C GLU A 133 -5.20 -5.48 -3.89
N PHE A 134 -5.68 -6.61 -3.36
CA PHE A 134 -5.01 -7.91 -3.54
C PHE A 134 -5.02 -8.39 -4.99
N HIS A 135 -6.13 -8.21 -5.70
CA HIS A 135 -6.37 -8.85 -7.00
C HIS A 135 -5.66 -8.16 -8.17
N SER A 136 -5.46 -6.84 -8.11
CA SER A 136 -4.92 -6.05 -9.22
C SER A 136 -3.44 -5.69 -9.05
N ALA A 137 -2.93 -5.64 -7.82
CA ALA A 137 -1.54 -5.31 -7.56
C ALA A 137 -0.63 -6.56 -7.56
N ALA A 138 0.58 -6.45 -8.12
CA ALA A 138 1.56 -7.53 -8.07
C ALA A 138 1.92 -7.91 -6.62
N LEU A 139 2.10 -6.91 -5.72
CA LEU A 139 2.31 -7.13 -4.29
C LEU A 139 1.20 -7.95 -3.66
N GLY A 140 -0.06 -7.57 -3.93
CA GLY A 140 -1.23 -8.23 -3.40
C GLY A 140 -1.30 -9.70 -3.80
N LYS A 141 -1.14 -9.98 -5.08
CA LYS A 141 -1.14 -11.36 -5.60
C LYS A 141 0.03 -12.18 -5.09
N ALA A 142 1.23 -11.58 -4.92
CA ALA A 142 2.39 -12.26 -4.36
C ALA A 142 2.18 -12.64 -2.89
N ILE A 143 1.56 -11.78 -2.08
CA ILE A 143 1.26 -12.08 -0.68
C ILE A 143 0.13 -13.10 -0.60
N LEU A 144 -0.98 -12.87 -1.30
CA LEU A 144 -2.18 -13.71 -1.25
C LEU A 144 -1.88 -15.18 -1.62
N ALA A 145 -0.97 -15.40 -2.57
CA ALA A 145 -0.58 -16.75 -3.01
C ALA A 145 0.09 -17.60 -1.92
N PHE A 146 0.60 -16.98 -0.85
CA PHE A 146 1.32 -17.66 0.23
C PHE A 146 0.67 -17.48 1.60
N LEU A 147 -0.52 -16.87 1.68
CA LEU A 147 -1.33 -16.86 2.89
C LEU A 147 -1.97 -18.25 3.13
N PRO A 148 -2.32 -18.58 4.39
CA PRO A 148 -3.12 -19.76 4.69
C PRO A 148 -4.44 -19.77 3.92
N GLU A 149 -4.86 -20.93 3.42
CA GLU A 149 -6.09 -21.06 2.62
C GLU A 149 -7.34 -20.49 3.30
N GLU A 150 -7.44 -20.62 4.63
CA GLU A 150 -8.55 -20.07 5.40
C GLU A 150 -8.59 -18.53 5.32
N GLU A 151 -7.43 -17.87 5.40
CA GLU A 151 -7.31 -16.41 5.26
C GLU A 151 -7.59 -15.96 3.84
N VAL A 152 -7.08 -16.67 2.83
CA VAL A 152 -7.40 -16.42 1.42
C VAL A 152 -8.90 -16.46 1.20
N GLN A 153 -9.59 -17.50 1.72
CA GLN A 153 -11.05 -17.62 1.61
C GLN A 153 -11.78 -16.41 2.19
N GLU A 154 -11.38 -15.98 3.39
CA GLU A 154 -11.99 -14.85 4.07
C GLU A 154 -11.76 -13.53 3.31
N ILE A 155 -10.55 -13.31 2.77
CA ILE A 155 -10.24 -12.13 1.95
C ILE A 155 -11.09 -12.14 0.68
N LEU A 156 -11.15 -13.27 -0.04
CA LEU A 156 -11.90 -13.35 -1.29
C LEU A 156 -13.42 -13.19 -1.14
N VAL A 157 -13.97 -13.54 0.04
CA VAL A 157 -15.41 -13.30 0.34
C VAL A 157 -15.70 -11.81 0.55
N ASP A 158 -14.77 -11.08 1.15
CA ASP A 158 -14.95 -9.67 1.49
C ASP A 158 -14.49 -8.72 0.36
N LEU A 159 -13.76 -9.23 -0.65
CA LEU A 159 -13.21 -8.44 -1.74
C LEU A 159 -14.26 -8.10 -2.80
N ASP A 160 -14.44 -6.81 -3.09
CA ASP A 160 -15.41 -6.31 -4.06
C ASP A 160 -14.98 -6.47 -5.53
N PHE A 161 -13.71 -6.83 -5.79
CA PHE A 161 -13.14 -6.99 -7.13
C PHE A 161 -13.37 -5.79 -8.07
N PRO A 162 -13.04 -4.55 -7.68
CA PRO A 162 -13.22 -3.39 -8.54
C PRO A 162 -12.44 -3.55 -9.85
N GLU A 163 -13.09 -3.24 -10.96
CA GLU A 163 -12.47 -3.23 -12.28
C GLU A 163 -11.79 -1.88 -12.51
N PHE A 164 -10.45 -1.86 -12.64
CA PHE A 164 -9.67 -0.66 -12.94
C PHE A 164 -9.36 -0.54 -14.43
N THR A 165 -9.18 -1.68 -15.09
CA THR A 165 -8.95 -1.79 -16.52
C THR A 165 -9.65 -3.03 -17.09
N ASP A 166 -9.66 -3.16 -18.41
CA ASP A 166 -10.17 -4.36 -19.10
C ASP A 166 -9.32 -5.63 -18.87
N LYS A 167 -8.21 -5.51 -18.11
CA LYS A 167 -7.32 -6.63 -17.74
C LYS A 167 -7.39 -7.00 -16.27
N THR A 168 -8.11 -6.22 -15.48
CA THR A 168 -8.28 -6.52 -14.06
C THR A 168 -8.95 -7.87 -13.87
N ILE A 169 -8.42 -8.72 -13.01
CA ILE A 169 -9.10 -9.94 -12.57
C ILE A 169 -10.29 -9.52 -11.71
N THR A 170 -11.50 -9.89 -12.11
CA THR A 170 -12.74 -9.39 -11.50
C THR A 170 -13.57 -10.48 -10.82
N ASN A 171 -13.02 -11.66 -10.64
CA ASN A 171 -13.72 -12.74 -9.94
C ASN A 171 -12.74 -13.64 -9.16
N PRO A 172 -13.22 -14.30 -8.10
CA PRO A 172 -12.38 -15.11 -7.23
C PRO A 172 -11.80 -16.37 -7.89
N ASP A 173 -12.51 -16.97 -8.85
CA ASP A 173 -12.06 -18.23 -9.45
C ASP A 173 -10.85 -17.99 -10.36
N ASP A 174 -10.89 -16.97 -11.21
CA ASP A 174 -9.75 -16.57 -12.05
C ASP A 174 -8.55 -16.13 -11.20
N LEU A 175 -8.81 -15.43 -10.07
CA LEU A 175 -7.74 -15.07 -9.17
C LEU A 175 -7.08 -16.31 -8.56
N ARG A 176 -7.85 -17.32 -8.13
CA ARG A 176 -7.30 -18.57 -7.59
C ARG A 176 -6.41 -19.29 -8.60
N GLU A 177 -6.89 -19.47 -9.84
CA GLU A 177 -6.09 -20.07 -10.91
C GLU A 177 -4.79 -19.30 -11.15
N TYR A 178 -4.83 -17.98 -11.06
CA TYR A 178 -3.64 -17.15 -11.17
C TYR A 178 -2.67 -17.34 -9.97
N LEU A 179 -3.20 -17.43 -8.74
CA LEU A 179 -2.39 -17.65 -7.54
C LEU A 179 -1.62 -18.98 -7.57
N ASP A 180 -2.21 -20.04 -8.11
CA ASP A 180 -1.49 -21.31 -8.34
C ASP A 180 -0.26 -21.10 -9.23
N THR A 181 -0.41 -20.28 -10.28
CA THR A 181 0.72 -19.90 -11.15
C THR A 181 1.80 -19.13 -10.38
N VAL A 182 1.39 -18.24 -9.45
CA VAL A 182 2.33 -17.47 -8.61
C VAL A 182 3.13 -18.40 -7.69
N VAL A 183 2.49 -19.39 -7.09
CA VAL A 183 3.15 -20.40 -6.25
C VAL A 183 4.19 -21.18 -7.06
N ASP A 184 3.83 -21.64 -8.27
CA ASP A 184 4.69 -22.45 -9.12
C ASP A 184 5.94 -21.68 -9.60
N GLN A 185 5.78 -20.42 -10.05
CA GLN A 185 6.88 -19.63 -10.60
C GLN A 185 7.63 -18.80 -9.57
N GLY A 186 7.03 -18.55 -8.38
CA GLY A 186 7.59 -17.80 -7.26
C GLY A 186 7.60 -16.29 -7.44
N TYR A 187 6.74 -15.74 -8.30
CA TYR A 187 6.53 -14.29 -8.46
C TYR A 187 5.16 -14.00 -9.05
N ALA A 188 4.64 -12.81 -8.79
CA ALA A 188 3.39 -12.30 -9.37
C ALA A 188 3.66 -11.16 -10.35
N ILE A 189 2.78 -11.02 -11.32
CA ILE A 189 2.79 -9.92 -12.30
C ILE A 189 1.46 -9.18 -12.21
N ASN A 190 1.51 -7.85 -12.25
CA ASN A 190 0.42 -6.98 -12.67
C ASN A 190 0.76 -6.50 -14.09
N ASP A 191 -0.01 -6.87 -15.10
CA ASP A 191 0.17 -6.46 -16.48
C ASP A 191 -0.95 -5.54 -16.94
N GLU A 192 -0.91 -4.27 -16.51
CA GLU A 192 -1.92 -3.24 -16.77
C GLU A 192 -3.27 -3.51 -16.06
N GLU A 193 -3.28 -4.25 -14.97
CA GLU A 193 -4.51 -4.61 -14.24
C GLU A 193 -5.03 -3.47 -13.36
N ASP A 194 -4.16 -2.63 -12.81
CA ASP A 194 -4.51 -1.45 -12.00
C ASP A 194 -4.38 -0.15 -12.78
N PHE A 195 -3.45 -0.08 -13.75
CA PHE A 195 -3.23 1.12 -14.54
C PHE A 195 -2.72 0.78 -15.95
N ARG A 196 -3.39 1.30 -16.99
CA ARG A 196 -3.01 1.05 -18.40
C ARG A 196 -1.61 1.58 -18.70
N GLY A 197 -0.82 0.78 -19.41
CA GLY A 197 0.56 1.10 -19.77
C GLY A 197 1.58 0.85 -18.67
N TRP A 198 1.13 0.37 -17.49
CA TRP A 198 1.99 0.04 -16.37
C TRP A 198 2.06 -1.46 -16.14
N LYS A 199 3.18 -1.89 -15.61
CA LYS A 199 3.42 -3.28 -15.23
C LYS A 199 4.14 -3.33 -13.88
N GLY A 200 3.82 -4.35 -13.08
CA GLY A 200 4.48 -4.63 -11.82
C GLY A 200 4.94 -6.09 -11.76
N ILE A 201 6.04 -6.35 -11.07
CA ILE A 201 6.52 -7.70 -10.75
C ILE A 201 6.84 -7.72 -9.27
N ALA A 202 6.33 -8.72 -8.55
CA ALA A 202 6.55 -8.89 -7.12
C ALA A 202 6.99 -10.30 -6.78
N VAL A 203 7.84 -10.42 -5.75
CA VAL A 203 8.16 -11.70 -5.12
C VAL A 203 7.70 -11.67 -3.65
N PRO A 204 7.13 -12.75 -3.12
CA PRO A 204 6.81 -12.86 -1.70
C PRO A 204 8.10 -12.94 -0.88
N ILE A 205 8.04 -12.49 0.37
CA ILE A 205 9.09 -12.66 1.38
C ILE A 205 8.52 -13.56 2.47
N LEU A 206 9.16 -14.69 2.69
CA LEU A 206 8.68 -15.74 3.57
C LEU A 206 9.55 -15.86 4.82
N SER A 207 8.92 -16.24 5.91
CA SER A 207 9.58 -16.68 7.13
C SER A 207 9.18 -18.12 7.48
N ARG A 208 9.58 -18.57 8.66
CA ARG A 208 9.13 -19.87 9.21
C ARG A 208 7.63 -19.87 9.56
N ASP A 209 7.08 -18.69 9.80
CA ASP A 209 5.69 -18.52 10.25
C ASP A 209 4.72 -18.24 9.07
N GLY A 210 5.25 -18.03 7.87
CA GLY A 210 4.46 -17.78 6.66
C GLY A 210 4.97 -16.60 5.84
N VAL A 211 4.07 -15.96 5.09
CA VAL A 211 4.39 -14.77 4.30
C VAL A 211 4.42 -13.53 5.18
N GLU A 212 5.55 -12.82 5.16
CA GLU A 212 5.76 -11.58 5.92
C GLU A 212 5.42 -10.33 5.11
N GLY A 213 5.42 -10.47 3.78
CA GLY A 213 5.16 -9.40 2.86
C GLY A 213 5.64 -9.72 1.46
N ALA A 214 5.82 -8.69 0.63
CA ALA A 214 6.38 -8.83 -0.70
C ALA A 214 7.20 -7.58 -1.09
N ILE A 215 8.18 -7.78 -1.97
CA ILE A 215 8.93 -6.70 -2.61
C ILE A 215 8.61 -6.69 -4.10
N SER A 216 8.41 -5.51 -4.68
CA SER A 216 8.06 -5.37 -6.09
C SER A 216 8.78 -4.23 -6.78
N VAL A 217 8.83 -4.31 -8.09
CA VAL A 217 9.10 -3.18 -8.98
C VAL A 217 7.86 -2.86 -9.80
N ALA A 218 7.66 -1.59 -10.11
CA ALA A 218 6.63 -1.16 -11.05
C ALA A 218 7.11 0.01 -11.90
N GLY A 219 6.53 0.12 -13.10
CA GLY A 219 6.86 1.19 -14.03
C GLY A 219 6.21 1.00 -15.39
N PRO A 220 6.61 1.82 -16.40
CA PRO A 220 6.11 1.69 -17.75
C PRO A 220 6.32 0.27 -18.31
N LYS A 221 5.24 -0.33 -18.82
CA LYS A 221 5.22 -1.71 -19.33
C LYS A 221 6.35 -2.00 -20.35
N SER A 222 6.62 -1.05 -21.24
CA SER A 222 7.70 -1.20 -22.23
C SER A 222 9.07 -1.33 -21.57
N LYS A 223 9.33 -0.57 -20.50
CA LYS A 223 10.58 -0.61 -19.76
C LYS A 223 10.75 -1.94 -19.03
N ILE A 224 9.71 -2.42 -18.38
CA ILE A 224 9.74 -3.71 -17.66
C ILE A 224 9.87 -4.88 -18.63
N ASN A 225 9.12 -4.90 -19.73
CA ASN A 225 9.20 -6.00 -20.71
C ASN A 225 10.61 -6.19 -21.29
N ASN A 226 11.37 -5.11 -21.48
CA ASN A 226 12.74 -5.17 -22.02
C ASN A 226 13.75 -5.82 -21.05
N GLN A 227 13.43 -5.91 -19.78
CA GLN A 227 14.33 -6.42 -18.73
C GLN A 227 13.63 -7.37 -17.73
N GLN A 228 12.50 -7.97 -18.13
CA GLN A 228 11.66 -8.76 -17.21
C GLN A 228 12.44 -9.91 -16.53
N GLU A 229 13.20 -10.69 -17.28
CA GLU A 229 13.96 -11.80 -16.74
C GLU A 229 15.01 -11.34 -15.72
N SER A 230 15.73 -10.25 -16.01
CA SER A 230 16.72 -9.71 -15.06
C SER A 230 16.07 -9.12 -13.81
N ILE A 231 14.90 -8.48 -13.95
CA ILE A 231 14.13 -7.99 -12.79
C ILE A 231 13.69 -9.15 -11.91
N VAL A 232 13.12 -10.20 -12.48
CA VAL A 232 12.68 -11.39 -11.72
C VAL A 232 13.86 -12.01 -10.98
N GLN A 233 15.01 -12.15 -11.63
CA GLN A 233 16.21 -12.69 -11.02
C GLN A 233 16.69 -11.81 -9.85
N LEU A 234 16.80 -10.51 -10.06
CA LEU A 234 17.24 -9.55 -9.04
C LEU A 234 16.29 -9.52 -7.82
N LEU A 235 14.97 -9.58 -8.06
CA LEU A 235 13.97 -9.66 -6.99
C LEU A 235 14.11 -10.96 -6.20
N LYS A 236 14.29 -12.11 -6.86
CA LYS A 236 14.46 -13.40 -6.19
C LYS A 236 15.76 -13.44 -5.37
N GLU A 237 16.88 -12.96 -5.90
CA GLU A 237 18.13 -12.85 -5.16
C GLU A 237 17.98 -11.96 -3.92
N SER A 238 17.33 -10.80 -4.09
CA SER A 238 17.07 -9.87 -2.99
C SER A 238 16.18 -10.49 -1.92
N ARG A 239 15.12 -11.19 -2.31
CA ARG A 239 14.25 -11.95 -1.41
C ARG A 239 15.05 -12.95 -0.59
N ASP A 240 15.86 -13.78 -1.24
CA ASP A 240 16.64 -14.85 -0.57
C ASP A 240 17.60 -14.25 0.48
N GLU A 241 18.23 -13.11 0.19
CA GLU A 241 19.08 -12.40 1.13
C GLU A 241 18.29 -11.77 2.29
N ILE A 242 17.09 -11.22 2.02
CA ILE A 242 16.18 -10.66 3.04
C ILE A 242 15.71 -11.79 3.98
N GLU A 243 15.21 -12.89 3.42
CA GLU A 243 14.70 -14.03 4.18
C GLU A 243 15.78 -14.66 5.06
N LEU A 244 17.02 -14.78 4.54
CA LEU A 244 18.14 -15.29 5.32
C LEU A 244 18.40 -14.44 6.57
N ASN A 245 18.45 -13.11 6.40
CA ASN A 245 18.72 -12.20 7.50
C ASN A 245 17.54 -12.12 8.48
N TYR A 246 16.33 -12.11 7.97
CA TYR A 246 15.09 -12.06 8.76
C TYR A 246 14.94 -13.28 9.65
N ASN A 247 15.21 -14.50 9.13
CA ASN A 247 15.06 -15.75 9.86
C ASN A 247 16.20 -16.05 10.85
N VAL A 248 17.34 -15.36 10.79
CA VAL A 248 18.46 -15.56 11.74
C VAL A 248 18.22 -14.82 13.07
N GLU A 249 17.46 -13.74 13.06
CA GLU A 249 17.21 -12.91 14.27
C GLU A 249 15.88 -13.22 14.99
N GLN A 250 15.06 -14.14 14.46
CA GLN A 250 13.92 -14.74 15.15
C GLN A 250 14.36 -16.01 15.91
#